data_ca377d11054337e6b2d7b0ee67d86c6b
#
_entry.id   ca377d11054337e6b2d7b0ee67d86c6b
#
_cell.length_a   1.000
_cell.length_b   1.000
_cell.length_c   1.000
_cell.angle_alpha   90.00
_cell.angle_beta   90.00
_cell.angle_gamma   90.00
#
_symmetry.space_group_name_H-M   'P 1'
#
loop_
_entity.id
_entity.type
_entity.pdbx_description
1 polymer ?
#
loop_
_entity_poly.entity_id
_entity_poly.type
_entity_poly.pdbx_seq_one_letter_code
_entity_poly.pdbx_strand_id
1 'polypeptide(L)'
;VSTAKGLCFGAGIPLLSVTGTDVLAAAAIRDNLLPPGCKYIIPMIDARRMEVYSAVYDRALHTVRETQADVVTEETYKEWLEKHPVYFFGDGAEKCMDVINHPNAHYIAGIEPLAKNMFPLAERRMMNGQTEDVAYFVPFYLKDFVALKPKKLL
;
A
#
# COMPACT_ATOMS: atom_id res chain seq x y z
N VAL A 1 2.44 6.16 -15.52
CA VAL A 1 2.74 7.56 -15.17
C VAL A 1 2.83 8.45 -16.39
N SER A 2 3.73 8.17 -17.37
CA SER A 2 3.93 9.04 -18.55
C SER A 2 2.66 9.32 -19.35
N THR A 3 1.83 8.30 -19.59
CA THR A 3 0.54 8.46 -20.27
C THR A 3 -0.40 9.41 -19.51
N ALA A 4 -0.52 9.22 -18.18
CA ALA A 4 -1.35 10.11 -17.36
C ALA A 4 -0.84 11.55 -17.39
N LYS A 5 0.48 11.76 -17.27
CA LYS A 5 1.10 13.09 -17.40
C LYS A 5 0.79 13.72 -18.74
N GLY A 6 0.94 12.96 -19.85
CA GLY A 6 0.64 13.46 -21.21
C GLY A 6 -0.82 13.87 -21.39
N LEU A 7 -1.76 13.07 -20.87
CA LEU A 7 -3.19 13.39 -20.90
C LEU A 7 -3.52 14.63 -20.06
N CYS A 8 -2.98 14.71 -18.83
CA CYS A 8 -3.20 15.88 -17.99
C CYS A 8 -2.63 17.15 -18.58
N PHE A 9 -1.41 17.10 -19.14
CA PHE A 9 -0.78 18.23 -19.82
C PHE A 9 -1.57 18.68 -21.04
N GLY A 10 -1.93 17.73 -21.94
CA GLY A 10 -2.64 18.04 -23.16
C GLY A 10 -4.06 18.55 -22.97
N ALA A 11 -4.74 18.10 -21.93
CA ALA A 11 -6.10 18.51 -21.57
C ALA A 11 -6.16 19.69 -20.60
N GLY A 12 -5.04 20.13 -20.05
CA GLY A 12 -5.00 21.21 -19.03
C GLY A 12 -5.71 20.84 -17.72
N ILE A 13 -5.70 19.55 -17.34
CA ILE A 13 -6.36 19.04 -16.11
C ILE A 13 -5.32 18.63 -15.07
N PRO A 14 -5.65 18.71 -13.76
CA PRO A 14 -4.73 18.33 -12.71
C PRO A 14 -4.41 16.83 -12.70
N LEU A 15 -3.19 16.49 -12.32
CA LEU A 15 -2.74 15.12 -12.08
C LEU A 15 -2.91 14.80 -10.59
N LEU A 16 -3.47 13.63 -10.30
CA LEU A 16 -3.61 13.10 -8.94
C LEU A 16 -2.87 11.76 -8.84
N SER A 17 -2.30 11.49 -7.69
CA SER A 17 -1.71 10.19 -7.35
C SER A 17 -2.30 9.64 -6.06
N VAL A 18 -2.34 8.31 -5.95
CA VAL A 18 -2.64 7.60 -4.71
C VAL A 18 -1.70 6.41 -4.61
N THR A 19 -1.28 6.04 -3.40
CA THR A 19 -0.40 4.88 -3.21
C THR A 19 -1.17 3.57 -3.33
N GLY A 20 -0.50 2.49 -3.72
CA GLY A 20 -1.13 1.17 -3.79
C GLY A 20 -1.62 0.69 -2.42
N THR A 21 -0.93 1.06 -1.35
CA THR A 21 -1.32 0.77 0.04
C THR A 21 -2.59 1.51 0.45
N ASP A 22 -2.75 2.79 0.06
CA ASP A 22 -3.99 3.54 0.26
C ASP A 22 -5.17 2.86 -0.46
N VAL A 23 -4.95 2.41 -1.70
CA VAL A 23 -5.98 1.75 -2.52
C VAL A 23 -6.44 0.44 -1.89
N LEU A 24 -5.51 -0.37 -1.39
CA LEU A 24 -5.81 -1.61 -0.67
C LEU A 24 -6.57 -1.34 0.63
N ALA A 25 -6.13 -0.37 1.43
CA ALA A 25 -6.78 0.00 2.68
C ALA A 25 -8.21 0.53 2.44
N ALA A 26 -8.39 1.38 1.44
CA ALA A 26 -9.71 1.88 1.04
C ALA A 26 -10.65 0.75 0.56
N ALA A 27 -10.11 -0.25 -0.15
CA ALA A 27 -10.87 -1.43 -0.57
C ALA A 27 -11.39 -2.23 0.63
N ALA A 28 -10.52 -2.52 1.61
CA ALA A 28 -10.88 -3.27 2.81
C ALA A 28 -11.99 -2.59 3.62
N ILE A 29 -11.93 -1.27 3.73
CA ILE A 29 -12.92 -0.47 4.46
C ILE A 29 -14.25 -0.43 3.69
N ARG A 30 -14.20 -0.10 2.39
CA ARG A 30 -15.39 0.04 1.55
C ARG A 30 -16.20 -1.25 1.45
N ASP A 31 -15.50 -2.38 1.26
CA ASP A 31 -16.14 -3.68 1.09
C ASP A 31 -16.53 -4.33 2.43
N ASN A 32 -16.38 -3.57 3.53
CA ASN A 32 -16.72 -3.95 4.91
C ASN A 32 -16.11 -5.29 5.34
N LEU A 33 -14.85 -5.52 4.93
CA LEU A 33 -14.14 -6.77 5.20
C LEU A 33 -13.46 -6.77 6.59
N LEU A 34 -13.47 -5.64 7.27
CA LEU A 34 -12.85 -5.46 8.57
C LEU A 34 -13.86 -5.72 9.69
N PRO A 35 -13.56 -6.61 10.65
CA PRO A 35 -14.46 -6.89 11.75
C PRO A 35 -14.66 -5.70 12.68
N PRO A 36 -15.75 -5.69 13.46
CA PRO A 36 -15.92 -4.73 14.55
C PRO A 36 -14.74 -4.78 15.52
N GLY A 37 -14.23 -3.62 15.94
CA GLY A 37 -13.09 -3.54 16.87
C GLY A 37 -11.70 -3.59 16.18
N CYS A 38 -11.64 -3.76 14.87
CA CYS A 38 -10.39 -3.58 14.12
C CYS A 38 -9.83 -2.18 14.39
N LYS A 39 -8.60 -2.11 14.89
CA LYS A 39 -7.93 -0.85 15.18
C LYS A 39 -6.89 -0.48 14.14
N TYR A 40 -6.08 -1.46 13.72
CA TYR A 40 -5.02 -1.25 12.75
C TYR A 40 -5.15 -2.21 11.57
N ILE A 41 -4.87 -1.69 10.40
CA ILE A 41 -4.84 -2.41 9.13
C ILE A 41 -3.49 -2.18 8.45
N ILE A 42 -2.95 -3.24 7.88
CA ILE A 42 -1.63 -3.24 7.24
C ILE A 42 -1.76 -3.86 5.85
N PRO A 43 -2.01 -3.05 4.82
CA PRO A 43 -1.91 -3.50 3.44
C PRO A 43 -0.47 -3.83 3.10
N MET A 44 -0.26 -4.95 2.40
CA MET A 44 1.04 -5.46 1.99
C MET A 44 1.08 -5.71 0.49
N ILE A 45 2.02 -5.08 -0.19
CA ILE A 45 2.31 -5.32 -1.61
C ILE A 45 3.60 -6.11 -1.70
N ASP A 46 3.61 -7.18 -2.50
CA ASP A 46 4.80 -8.03 -2.65
C ASP A 46 5.99 -7.26 -3.25
N ALA A 47 7.12 -7.25 -2.54
CA ALA A 47 8.39 -6.65 -2.97
C ALA A 47 9.47 -7.69 -3.26
N ARG A 48 9.07 -8.95 -3.52
CA ARG A 48 9.91 -10.15 -3.71
C ARG A 48 10.62 -10.59 -2.41
N ARG A 49 11.11 -11.85 -2.41
CA ARG A 49 11.70 -12.47 -1.22
C ARG A 49 10.77 -12.29 0.00
N MET A 50 11.34 -12.17 1.21
CA MET A 50 10.58 -11.89 2.43
C MET A 50 10.53 -10.37 2.70
N GLU A 51 10.12 -9.60 1.68
CA GLU A 51 9.99 -8.16 1.75
C GLU A 51 8.67 -7.69 1.16
N VAL A 52 8.04 -6.70 1.78
CA VAL A 52 6.78 -6.11 1.35
C VAL A 52 6.86 -4.58 1.37
N TYR A 53 6.08 -3.93 0.52
CA TYR A 53 5.74 -2.53 0.71
C TYR A 53 4.48 -2.47 1.57
N SER A 54 4.58 -1.86 2.74
CA SER A 54 3.47 -1.78 3.67
C SER A 54 3.34 -0.41 4.32
N ALA A 55 2.14 -0.09 4.77
CA ALA A 55 1.82 1.05 5.60
C ALA A 55 0.94 0.60 6.75
N VAL A 56 0.80 1.41 7.79
CA VAL A 56 -0.13 1.15 8.89
C VAL A 56 -1.18 2.24 8.90
N TYR A 57 -2.44 1.84 8.86
CA TYR A 57 -3.58 2.75 8.95
C TYR A 57 -4.47 2.38 10.13
N ASP A 58 -5.21 3.39 10.63
CA ASP A 58 -6.37 3.13 11.47
C ASP A 58 -7.61 2.82 10.61
N ARG A 59 -8.71 2.46 11.25
CA ARG A 59 -9.97 2.14 10.56
C ARG A 59 -10.61 3.36 9.86
N ALA A 60 -10.24 4.58 10.22
CA ALA A 60 -10.69 5.80 9.55
C ALA A 60 -9.81 6.21 8.36
N LEU A 61 -8.85 5.34 8.00
CA LEU A 61 -7.88 5.56 6.92
C LEU A 61 -6.91 6.72 7.23
N HIS A 62 -6.64 6.99 8.51
CA HIS A 62 -5.54 7.86 8.88
C HIS A 62 -4.24 7.05 8.87
N THR A 63 -3.21 7.63 8.28
CA THR A 63 -1.88 7.02 8.25
C THR A 63 -1.25 7.07 9.63
N VAL A 64 -0.96 5.90 10.20
CA VAL A 64 -0.23 5.73 11.46
C VAL A 64 1.26 5.58 11.19
N ARG A 65 1.60 4.87 10.11
CA ARG A 65 2.96 4.73 9.58
C ARG A 65 2.91 4.80 8.06
N GLU A 66 3.74 5.65 7.50
CA GLU A 66 3.87 5.83 6.04
C GLU A 66 4.35 4.55 5.35
N THR A 67 4.07 4.47 4.04
CA THR A 67 4.48 3.32 3.22
C THR A 67 6.00 3.23 3.17
N GLN A 68 6.53 2.05 3.51
CA GLN A 68 7.95 1.73 3.43
C GLN A 68 8.19 0.30 2.96
N ALA A 69 9.44 -0.04 2.66
CA ALA A 69 9.87 -1.39 2.34
C ALA A 69 10.27 -2.10 3.63
N ASP A 70 9.51 -3.11 4.03
CA ASP A 70 9.76 -3.90 5.23
C ASP A 70 10.36 -5.26 4.86
N VAL A 71 11.55 -5.58 5.37
CA VAL A 71 12.04 -6.96 5.43
C VAL A 71 11.34 -7.63 6.60
N VAL A 72 10.44 -8.57 6.29
CA VAL A 72 9.55 -9.17 7.29
C VAL A 72 10.30 -10.20 8.14
N THR A 73 10.23 -10.02 9.45
CA THR A 73 10.73 -10.91 10.50
C THR A 73 9.64 -11.08 11.58
N GLU A 74 9.85 -11.96 12.53
CA GLU A 74 8.95 -12.16 13.69
C GLU A 74 8.76 -10.88 14.53
N GLU A 75 9.74 -9.99 14.52
CA GLU A 75 9.70 -8.72 15.26
C GLU A 75 9.01 -7.59 14.48
N THR A 76 8.84 -7.78 13.17
CA THR A 76 8.17 -6.78 12.33
C THR A 76 6.71 -6.65 12.75
N TYR A 77 6.24 -5.42 12.98
CA TYR A 77 4.89 -5.08 13.46
C TYR A 77 4.57 -5.45 14.92
N LYS A 78 5.54 -5.93 15.72
CA LYS A 78 5.34 -6.33 17.10
C LYS A 78 4.75 -5.23 17.96
N GLU A 79 5.15 -3.99 17.76
CA GLU A 79 4.65 -2.82 18.50
C GLU A 79 3.12 -2.62 18.40
N TRP A 80 2.50 -3.04 17.29
CA TRP A 80 1.05 -3.02 17.10
C TRP A 80 0.40 -4.32 17.56
N LEU A 81 1.03 -5.46 17.27
CA LEU A 81 0.52 -6.80 17.59
C LEU A 81 0.42 -7.05 19.10
N GLU A 82 1.37 -6.56 19.90
CA GLU A 82 1.32 -6.68 21.35
C GLU A 82 0.15 -5.95 22.01
N LYS A 83 -0.40 -4.95 21.33
CA LYS A 83 -1.42 -4.07 21.91
C LYS A 83 -2.82 -4.32 21.38
N HIS A 84 -2.94 -4.73 20.11
CA HIS A 84 -4.20 -4.77 19.39
C HIS A 84 -4.23 -5.87 18.32
N PRO A 85 -5.43 -6.37 17.95
CA PRO A 85 -5.61 -7.12 16.72
C PRO A 85 -5.22 -6.27 15.49
N VAL A 86 -4.41 -6.84 14.62
CA VAL A 86 -3.91 -6.23 13.37
C VAL A 86 -4.34 -7.07 12.19
N TYR A 87 -4.82 -6.42 11.14
CA TYR A 87 -5.35 -7.09 9.96
C TYR A 87 -4.46 -6.84 8.76
N PHE A 88 -3.86 -7.92 8.26
CA PHE A 88 -2.94 -7.94 7.12
C PHE A 88 -3.68 -8.40 5.86
N PHE A 89 -3.43 -7.77 4.72
CA PHE A 89 -4.03 -8.11 3.44
C PHE A 89 -3.23 -7.57 2.26
N GLY A 90 -3.59 -8.00 1.05
CA GLY A 90 -2.87 -7.71 -0.19
C GLY A 90 -2.01 -8.90 -0.61
N ASP A 91 -1.42 -8.81 -1.80
CA ASP A 91 -0.66 -9.90 -2.42
C ASP A 91 0.67 -10.24 -1.70
N GLY A 92 1.17 -9.31 -0.87
CA GLY A 92 2.34 -9.55 -0.02
C GLY A 92 2.01 -10.23 1.32
N ALA A 93 0.74 -10.30 1.73
CA ALA A 93 0.38 -10.77 3.07
C ALA A 93 0.50 -12.28 3.24
N GLU A 94 0.14 -13.07 2.24
CA GLU A 94 0.11 -14.54 2.32
C GLU A 94 1.49 -15.11 2.69
N LYS A 95 2.55 -14.66 2.04
CA LYS A 95 3.92 -15.14 2.33
C LYS A 95 4.42 -14.78 3.72
N CYS A 96 3.79 -13.81 4.39
CA CYS A 96 4.18 -13.35 5.71
C CYS A 96 3.53 -14.15 6.85
N MET A 97 2.51 -14.99 6.56
CA MET A 97 1.72 -15.70 7.56
C MET A 97 2.57 -16.64 8.43
N ASP A 98 3.56 -17.31 7.83
CA ASP A 98 4.43 -18.25 8.54
C ASP A 98 5.48 -17.53 9.41
N VAL A 99 5.79 -16.27 9.08
CA VAL A 99 6.79 -15.46 9.79
C VAL A 99 6.15 -14.62 10.88
N ILE A 100 5.02 -13.96 10.57
CA ILE A 100 4.27 -13.16 11.55
C ILE A 100 3.20 -14.06 12.19
N ASN A 101 3.63 -14.95 13.05
CA ASN A 101 2.75 -15.87 13.79
C ASN A 101 2.46 -15.32 15.19
N HIS A 102 1.40 -14.51 15.31
CA HIS A 102 1.00 -13.89 16.57
C HIS A 102 -0.53 -14.01 16.76
N PRO A 103 -1.05 -14.21 18.00
CA PRO A 103 -2.49 -14.34 18.26
C PRO A 103 -3.33 -13.15 17.76
N ASN A 104 -2.75 -11.97 17.70
CA ASN A 104 -3.38 -10.76 17.20
C ASN A 104 -3.13 -10.50 15.71
N ALA A 105 -2.41 -11.38 15.00
CA ALA A 105 -2.22 -11.27 13.55
C ALA A 105 -3.37 -11.97 12.83
N HIS A 106 -4.12 -11.21 12.05
CA HIS A 106 -5.25 -11.72 11.25
C HIS A 106 -5.01 -11.41 9.78
N TYR A 107 -5.32 -12.37 8.91
CA TYR A 107 -5.08 -12.25 7.48
C TYR A 107 -6.39 -12.27 6.71
N ILE A 108 -6.58 -11.33 5.79
CA ILE A 108 -7.77 -11.22 4.94
C ILE A 108 -7.33 -11.43 3.49
N ALA A 109 -7.83 -12.50 2.87
CA ALA A 109 -7.55 -12.80 1.48
C ALA A 109 -8.47 -12.01 0.51
N GLY A 110 -8.05 -11.94 -0.76
CA GLY A 110 -8.90 -11.46 -1.86
C GLY A 110 -9.05 -9.93 -1.95
N ILE A 111 -8.26 -9.15 -1.22
CA ILE A 111 -8.25 -7.70 -1.36
C ILE A 111 -7.21 -7.30 -2.42
N GLU A 112 -7.67 -6.66 -3.49
CA GLU A 112 -6.85 -6.25 -4.62
C GLU A 112 -6.86 -4.73 -4.82
N PRO A 113 -5.74 -4.13 -5.29
CA PRO A 113 -5.64 -2.69 -5.53
C PRO A 113 -6.29 -2.32 -6.87
N LEU A 114 -7.60 -2.49 -6.98
CA LEU A 114 -8.35 -2.21 -8.21
C LEU A 114 -8.52 -0.71 -8.44
N ALA A 115 -8.44 -0.28 -9.70
CA ALA A 115 -8.58 1.13 -10.08
C ALA A 115 -9.89 1.79 -9.60
N LYS A 116 -10.99 1.03 -9.51
CA LYS A 116 -12.27 1.52 -8.96
C LYS A 116 -12.16 2.03 -7.52
N ASN A 117 -11.16 1.54 -6.77
CA ASN A 117 -10.93 1.92 -5.37
C ASN A 117 -10.13 3.22 -5.23
N MET A 118 -9.55 3.71 -6.33
CA MET A 118 -8.82 4.98 -6.36
C MET A 118 -9.75 6.19 -6.32
N PHE A 119 -10.97 6.06 -6.84
CA PHE A 119 -11.87 7.20 -7.06
C PHE A 119 -12.14 8.02 -5.79
N PRO A 120 -12.60 7.44 -4.66
CA PRO A 120 -12.88 8.22 -3.45
C PRO A 120 -11.62 8.87 -2.85
N LEU A 121 -10.45 8.25 -3.04
CA LEU A 121 -9.17 8.81 -2.59
C LEU A 121 -8.76 10.01 -3.47
N ALA A 122 -8.88 9.87 -4.79
CA ALA A 122 -8.59 10.92 -5.75
C ALA A 122 -9.53 12.11 -5.58
N GLU A 123 -10.84 11.86 -5.39
CA GLU A 123 -11.83 12.91 -5.13
C GLU A 123 -11.49 13.71 -3.86
N ARG A 124 -11.16 13.04 -2.76
CA ARG A 124 -10.73 13.70 -1.52
C ARG A 124 -9.47 14.54 -1.71
N ARG A 125 -8.48 14.03 -2.47
CA ARG A 125 -7.27 14.80 -2.80
C ARG A 125 -7.59 16.02 -3.65
N MET A 126 -8.46 15.88 -4.64
CA MET A 126 -8.90 16.97 -5.49
C MET A 126 -9.58 18.08 -4.68
N MET A 127 -10.51 17.72 -3.78
CA MET A 127 -11.20 18.66 -2.90
C MET A 127 -10.24 19.42 -1.98
N ASN A 128 -9.14 18.77 -1.58
CA ASN A 128 -8.10 19.36 -0.73
C ASN A 128 -7.01 20.11 -1.52
N GLY A 129 -7.12 20.20 -2.85
CA GLY A 129 -6.10 20.84 -3.70
C GLY A 129 -4.76 20.09 -3.74
N GLN A 130 -4.75 18.81 -3.39
CA GLN A 130 -3.56 17.96 -3.34
C GLN A 130 -3.27 17.36 -4.72
N THR A 131 -2.78 18.19 -5.63
CA THR A 131 -2.44 17.79 -7.00
C THR A 131 -0.93 17.63 -7.16
N GLU A 132 -0.54 16.82 -8.13
CA GLU A 132 0.86 16.59 -8.49
C GLU A 132 1.32 17.57 -9.57
N ASP A 133 2.60 17.92 -9.53
CA ASP A 133 3.23 18.66 -10.63
C ASP A 133 3.37 17.76 -11.87
N VAL A 134 2.67 18.11 -12.94
CA VAL A 134 2.64 17.29 -14.17
C VAL A 134 4.04 17.14 -14.78
N ALA A 135 4.91 18.15 -14.67
CA ALA A 135 6.27 18.10 -15.24
C ALA A 135 7.20 17.22 -14.39
N TYR A 136 7.16 17.36 -13.06
CA TYR A 136 8.16 16.79 -12.15
C TYR A 136 7.69 15.56 -11.37
N PHE A 137 6.39 15.24 -11.37
CA PHE A 137 5.88 14.05 -10.68
C PHE A 137 6.60 12.78 -11.16
N VAL A 138 7.08 12.00 -10.21
CA VAL A 138 7.65 10.65 -10.41
C VAL A 138 6.94 9.67 -9.48
N PRO A 139 6.86 8.38 -9.86
CA PRO A 139 6.35 7.35 -8.95
C PRO A 139 7.15 7.32 -7.64
N PHE A 140 6.49 6.96 -6.56
CA PHE A 140 7.14 6.80 -5.27
C PHE A 140 8.01 5.53 -5.28
N TYR A 141 9.28 5.70 -5.66
CA TYR A 141 10.26 4.62 -5.64
C TYR A 141 10.87 4.48 -4.25
N LEU A 142 10.47 3.43 -3.51
CA LEU A 142 10.97 3.12 -2.17
C LEU A 142 12.36 2.46 -2.19
N LYS A 143 12.79 2.01 -3.35
CA LYS A 143 14.10 1.37 -3.56
C LYS A 143 14.77 1.90 -4.80
N ASP A 144 16.08 2.05 -4.71
CA ASP A 144 16.92 2.30 -5.88
C ASP A 144 16.93 1.09 -6.83
N PHE A 145 17.02 1.37 -8.11
CA PHE A 145 17.16 0.33 -9.11
C PHE A 145 18.55 -0.32 -9.00
N VAL A 146 18.60 -1.58 -8.55
CA VAL A 146 19.83 -2.39 -8.54
C VAL A 146 19.86 -3.24 -9.81
N ALA A 147 20.69 -2.85 -10.78
CA ALA A 147 20.93 -3.66 -11.96
C ALA A 147 21.70 -4.93 -11.60
N LEU A 148 21.09 -6.09 -11.79
CA LEU A 148 21.80 -7.36 -11.71
C LEU A 148 22.68 -7.52 -12.97
N LYS A 149 23.97 -7.84 -12.80
CA LYS A 149 24.81 -8.24 -13.92
C LYS A 149 24.18 -9.45 -14.61
N PRO A 150 24.01 -9.41 -15.96
CA PRO A 150 23.47 -10.57 -16.65
C PRO A 150 24.39 -11.78 -16.41
N LYS A 151 23.79 -12.95 -16.09
CA LYS A 151 24.54 -14.20 -16.09
C LYS A 151 25.14 -14.38 -17.48
N LYS A 152 26.46 -14.58 -17.58
CA LYS A 152 27.09 -14.99 -18.83
C LYS A 152 26.36 -16.27 -19.29
N LEU A 153 25.68 -16.20 -20.41
CA LEU A 153 25.28 -17.38 -21.16
C LEU A 153 26.57 -17.98 -21.75
N LEU A 154 26.96 -19.15 -21.25
CA LEU A 154 27.99 -19.97 -21.86
C LEU A 154 27.44 -20.56 -23.14
#